data_c7c00ce5fba0cb882e3298e29a31303d
#
_entry.id   c7c00ce5fba0cb882e3298e29a31303d
#
_cell.length_a   1.000
_cell.length_b   1.000
_cell.length_c   1.000
_cell.angle_alpha   90.00
_cell.angle_beta   90.00
_cell.angle_gamma   90.00
#
_symmetry.space_group_name_H-M   'P 1'
#
loop_
_entity.id
_entity.type
_entity.pdbx_description
1 polymer ?
#
loop_
_entity_poly.entity_id
_entity_poly.type
_entity_poly.pdbx_seq_one_letter_code
_entity_poly.pdbx_strand_id
1 'polypeptide(L)'
;MTIDYVDRILEANKDILDVYRVCIPFRVATCTSMYQSFWRPWEDSKKNIWVRPMPKKAMTKDDFPFYNTTMWDYEFQMRFAQWIHNKNDAVRTCCLIGIRTQESFNRWRCIYMSRKFQMYHKYKWTSKVGN
;
A
#
# COMPACT_ATOMS: atom_id res chain seq x y z
N MET A 1 9.84 17.51 -3.23
CA MET A 1 8.64 17.88 -4.03
C MET A 1 7.42 17.02 -3.73
N THR A 2 7.43 15.68 -3.93
CA THR A 2 6.24 14.84 -3.65
C THR A 2 5.90 14.76 -2.16
N ILE A 3 6.88 14.66 -1.28
CA ILE A 3 6.65 14.59 0.17
C ILE A 3 6.11 15.91 0.69
N ASP A 4 6.69 17.03 0.31
CA ASP A 4 6.22 18.36 0.73
C ASP A 4 4.78 18.64 0.27
N TYR A 5 4.41 18.10 -0.89
CA TYR A 5 3.02 18.18 -1.37
C TYR A 5 2.09 17.36 -0.47
N VAL A 6 2.47 16.12 -0.17
CA VAL A 6 1.72 15.26 0.74
C VAL A 6 1.60 15.91 2.12
N ASP A 7 2.68 16.44 2.67
CA ASP A 7 2.66 17.11 3.97
C ASP A 7 1.74 18.33 4.01
N ARG A 8 1.67 19.10 2.93
CA ARG A 8 0.70 20.22 2.80
C ARG A 8 -0.75 19.75 2.77
N ILE A 9 -1.04 18.69 2.01
CA ILE A 9 -2.40 18.11 1.97
C ILE A 9 -2.81 17.59 3.35
N LEU A 10 -1.89 16.95 4.05
CA LEU A 10 -2.12 16.41 5.38
C LEU A 10 -2.40 17.52 6.41
N GLU A 11 -1.60 18.57 6.39
CA GLU A 11 -1.81 19.71 7.30
C GLU A 11 -3.15 20.42 7.02
N ALA A 12 -3.50 20.57 5.75
CA ALA A 12 -4.77 21.17 5.36
C ALA A 12 -6.01 20.33 5.72
N ASN A 13 -5.84 19.02 5.96
CA ASN A 13 -6.94 18.09 6.22
C ASN A 13 -6.74 17.26 7.51
N LYS A 14 -5.96 17.74 8.44
CA LYS A 14 -5.61 17.02 9.67
C LYS A 14 -6.82 16.64 10.54
N ASP A 15 -7.91 17.37 10.42
CA ASP A 15 -9.15 17.10 11.15
C ASP A 15 -10.02 16.00 10.51
N ILE A 16 -9.67 15.58 9.29
CA ILE A 16 -10.45 14.63 8.50
C ILE A 16 -9.63 13.35 8.20
N LEU A 17 -8.29 13.48 8.09
CA LEU A 17 -7.41 12.43 7.62
C LEU A 17 -6.46 11.91 8.70
N ASP A 18 -6.54 10.63 9.00
CA ASP A 18 -5.51 9.91 9.73
C ASP A 18 -4.43 9.39 8.77
N VAL A 19 -3.19 9.72 9.04
CA VAL A 19 -2.07 9.35 8.17
C VAL A 19 -1.14 8.35 8.80
N TYR A 20 -0.99 7.22 8.15
CA TYR A 20 -0.09 6.15 8.54
C TYR A 20 1.12 6.11 7.60
N ARG A 21 2.30 6.51 8.10
CA ARG A 21 3.57 6.41 7.35
C ARG A 21 4.22 5.08 7.67
N VAL A 22 3.98 4.11 6.82
CA VAL A 22 4.44 2.74 7.03
C VAL A 22 5.81 2.52 6.39
N CYS A 23 6.79 2.12 7.20
CA CYS A 23 8.18 1.85 6.79
C CYS A 23 8.59 0.46 7.27
N ILE A 24 8.22 -0.58 6.53
CA ILE A 24 8.46 -1.97 6.89
C ILE A 24 9.13 -2.77 5.76
N PRO A 25 9.93 -3.79 6.07
CA PRO A 25 10.66 -4.59 5.09
C PRO A 25 9.83 -5.79 4.56
N PHE A 26 8.68 -5.55 3.93
CA PHE A 26 7.96 -6.59 3.20
C PHE A 26 8.60 -6.89 1.84
N ARG A 27 8.22 -7.99 1.22
CA ARG A 27 8.70 -8.37 -0.12
C ARG A 27 7.96 -7.58 -1.19
N VAL A 28 8.73 -6.94 -2.07
CA VAL A 28 8.22 -6.28 -3.26
C VAL A 28 8.80 -6.97 -4.48
N ALA A 29 7.95 -7.38 -5.41
CA ALA A 29 8.41 -8.03 -6.63
C ALA A 29 9.33 -7.10 -7.44
N THR A 30 10.39 -7.65 -8.00
CA THR A 30 11.29 -6.94 -8.90
C THR A 30 11.22 -7.54 -10.29
N CYS A 31 11.20 -6.67 -11.31
CA CYS A 31 11.27 -7.06 -12.72
C CYS A 31 12.62 -6.71 -13.34
N THR A 32 13.55 -6.17 -12.55
CA THR A 32 14.85 -5.67 -13.05
C THR A 32 16.00 -6.65 -12.86
N SER A 33 15.80 -7.71 -12.10
CA SER A 33 16.83 -8.71 -11.84
C SER A 33 16.35 -10.12 -12.21
N MET A 34 17.18 -10.85 -12.94
CA MET A 34 16.97 -12.27 -13.21
C MET A 34 17.35 -13.17 -12.01
N TYR A 35 18.14 -12.64 -11.08
CA TYR A 35 18.68 -13.40 -9.94
C TYR A 35 17.92 -13.20 -8.65
N GLN A 36 17.14 -12.11 -8.56
CA GLN A 36 16.41 -11.74 -7.36
C GLN A 36 14.96 -11.42 -7.70
N SER A 37 14.04 -12.25 -7.25
CA SER A 37 12.61 -12.11 -7.54
C SER A 37 11.90 -11.03 -6.71
N PHE A 38 12.52 -10.57 -5.63
CA PHE A 38 11.98 -9.52 -4.76
C PHE A 38 13.10 -8.69 -4.13
N TRP A 39 12.75 -7.51 -3.66
CA TRP A 39 13.56 -6.68 -2.78
C TRP A 39 12.74 -6.29 -1.54
N ARG A 40 13.42 -5.77 -0.51
CA ARG A 40 12.78 -5.30 0.72
C ARG A 40 13.14 -3.83 0.97
N PRO A 41 12.16 -2.91 0.93
CA PRO A 41 12.36 -1.56 1.41
C PRO A 41 12.62 -1.58 2.93
N TRP A 42 13.33 -0.60 3.43
CA TRP A 42 13.56 -0.40 4.86
C TRP A 42 14.19 -1.59 5.60
N GLU A 43 14.95 -2.42 4.90
CA GLU A 43 15.70 -3.52 5.50
C GLU A 43 16.87 -2.96 6.31
N ASP A 44 16.93 -3.29 7.62
CA ASP A 44 17.91 -2.73 8.57
C ASP A 44 19.36 -2.98 8.13
N SER A 45 19.63 -4.15 7.56
CA SER A 45 20.96 -4.51 7.04
C SER A 45 21.44 -3.64 5.88
N LYS A 46 20.54 -2.91 5.23
CA LYS A 46 20.80 -2.05 4.07
C LYS A 46 20.56 -0.57 4.35
N LYS A 47 20.58 -0.18 5.61
CA LYS A 47 20.31 1.20 6.04
C LYS A 47 21.20 2.23 5.40
N ASN A 48 22.44 1.86 5.07
CA ASN A 48 23.42 2.71 4.42
C ASN A 48 23.10 3.07 2.96
N ILE A 49 22.22 2.31 2.31
CA ILE A 49 21.79 2.54 0.92
C ILE A 49 20.32 2.97 0.80
N TRP A 50 19.67 3.29 1.90
CA TRP A 50 18.33 3.86 1.83
C TRP A 50 18.34 5.19 1.08
N VAL A 51 17.40 5.36 0.17
CA VAL A 51 17.25 6.57 -0.65
C VAL A 51 17.02 7.83 0.21
N ARG A 52 16.49 7.64 1.41
CA ARG A 52 16.22 8.72 2.36
C ARG A 52 16.17 8.17 3.79
N PRO A 53 16.35 9.02 4.81
CA PRO A 53 16.16 8.62 6.19
C PRO A 53 14.70 8.27 6.46
N MET A 54 14.46 7.42 7.45
CA MET A 54 13.12 7.06 7.88
C MET A 54 12.39 8.30 8.40
N PRO A 55 11.13 8.53 7.97
CA PRO A 55 10.34 9.67 8.44
C PRO A 55 10.15 9.63 9.95
N LYS A 56 10.11 10.81 10.57
CA LYS A 56 9.70 10.93 11.97
C LYS A 56 8.26 10.40 12.11
N LYS A 57 7.99 9.63 13.16
CA LYS A 57 6.69 8.97 13.41
C LYS A 57 6.32 7.91 12.35
N ALA A 58 7.30 7.32 11.67
CA ALA A 58 7.05 6.16 10.82
C ALA A 58 6.64 4.96 11.68
N MET A 59 5.63 4.24 11.23
CA MET A 59 5.27 2.94 11.79
C MET A 59 6.21 1.88 11.20
N THR A 60 6.74 1.05 12.06
CA THR A 60 7.70 -0.01 11.74
C THR A 60 7.07 -1.39 11.84
N LYS A 61 7.84 -2.42 11.59
CA LYS A 61 7.39 -3.82 11.72
C LYS A 61 6.80 -4.15 13.10
N ASP A 62 7.29 -3.50 14.16
CA ASP A 62 6.91 -3.77 15.53
C ASP A 62 5.53 -3.19 15.90
N ASP A 63 5.03 -2.25 15.10
CA ASP A 63 3.70 -1.64 15.26
C ASP A 63 2.57 -2.52 14.70
N PHE A 64 2.90 -3.59 13.96
CA PHE A 64 1.91 -4.44 13.29
C PHE A 64 1.97 -5.88 13.78
N PRO A 65 1.04 -6.31 14.64
CA PRO A 65 1.03 -7.66 15.21
C PRO A 65 0.86 -8.78 14.17
N PHE A 66 0.38 -8.45 13.00
CA PHE A 66 0.19 -9.38 11.89
C PHE A 66 1.39 -9.46 10.93
N TYR A 67 2.43 -8.64 11.15
CA TYR A 67 3.61 -8.64 10.28
C TYR A 67 4.41 -9.94 10.41
N ASN A 68 4.92 -10.42 9.29
CA ASN A 68 5.96 -11.45 9.25
C ASN A 68 7.00 -11.15 8.16
N THR A 69 8.19 -11.69 8.30
CA THR A 69 9.34 -11.42 7.43
C THR A 69 9.20 -11.97 6.01
N THR A 70 8.27 -12.87 5.76
CA THR A 70 8.03 -13.47 4.43
C THR A 70 6.89 -12.80 3.67
N MET A 71 6.19 -11.86 4.33
CA MET A 71 5.01 -11.18 3.80
C MET A 71 5.32 -10.39 2.52
N TRP A 72 4.42 -10.45 1.57
CA TRP A 72 4.42 -9.62 0.37
C TRP A 72 3.68 -8.30 0.59
N ASP A 73 3.97 -7.31 -0.23
CA ASP A 73 3.34 -5.98 -0.19
C ASP A 73 1.81 -6.03 -0.29
N TYR A 74 1.26 -6.86 -1.18
CA TYR A 74 -0.19 -7.03 -1.33
C TYR A 74 -0.84 -7.76 -0.12
N GLU A 75 -0.13 -8.69 0.52
CA GLU A 75 -0.60 -9.33 1.76
C GLU A 75 -0.65 -8.33 2.90
N PHE A 76 0.38 -7.48 2.99
CA PHE A 76 0.39 -6.40 3.97
C PHE A 76 -0.79 -5.46 3.77
N GLN A 77 -1.06 -5.02 2.53
CA GLN A 77 -2.18 -4.12 2.23
C GLN A 77 -3.52 -4.71 2.68
N MET A 78 -3.77 -5.99 2.42
CA MET A 78 -5.00 -6.66 2.86
C MET A 78 -5.13 -6.72 4.38
N ARG A 79 -4.05 -7.11 5.08
CA ARG A 79 -4.05 -7.21 6.54
C ARG A 79 -4.11 -5.84 7.21
N PHE A 80 -3.47 -4.85 6.61
CA PHE A 80 -3.55 -3.46 7.06
C PHE A 80 -4.98 -2.92 6.95
N ALA A 81 -5.67 -3.17 5.84
CA ALA A 81 -7.07 -2.78 5.67
C ALA A 81 -7.97 -3.44 6.74
N GLN A 82 -7.75 -4.72 7.03
CA GLN A 82 -8.48 -5.42 8.09
C GLN A 82 -8.13 -4.88 9.49
N TRP A 83 -6.87 -4.57 9.74
CA TRP A 83 -6.41 -3.99 11.00
C TRP A 83 -7.03 -2.60 11.25
N ILE A 84 -7.07 -1.73 10.23
CA ILE A 84 -7.75 -0.43 10.29
C ILE A 84 -9.25 -0.59 10.51
N HIS A 85 -9.88 -1.54 9.82
CA HIS A 85 -11.29 -1.87 10.00
C HIS A 85 -11.62 -2.20 11.46
N ASN A 86 -10.85 -3.11 12.04
CA ASN A 86 -11.04 -3.54 13.44
C ASN A 86 -10.71 -2.42 14.43
N LYS A 87 -9.63 -1.66 14.17
CA LYS A 87 -9.21 -0.56 15.03
C LYS A 87 -10.27 0.54 15.19
N ASN A 88 -11.01 0.80 14.10
CA ASN A 88 -12.03 1.85 14.07
C ASN A 88 -13.45 1.31 14.31
N ASP A 89 -13.60 0.02 14.66
CA ASP A 89 -14.89 -0.66 14.79
C ASP A 89 -15.83 -0.35 13.62
N ALA A 90 -15.29 -0.39 12.42
CA ALA A 90 -15.99 0.07 11.24
C ALA A 90 -16.99 -0.98 10.76
N VAL A 91 -18.22 -0.56 10.44
CA VAL A 91 -19.23 -1.45 9.82
C VAL A 91 -18.82 -1.87 8.41
N ARG A 92 -18.15 -0.98 7.68
CA ARG A 92 -17.65 -1.22 6.32
C ARG A 92 -16.36 -0.46 6.10
N THR A 93 -15.45 -1.04 5.31
CA THR A 93 -14.20 -0.41 4.88
C THR A 93 -14.14 -0.38 3.37
N CYS A 94 -13.88 0.78 2.81
CA CYS A 94 -13.65 0.96 1.38
C CYS A 94 -12.18 1.30 1.15
N CYS A 95 -11.51 0.53 0.28
CA CYS A 95 -10.15 0.80 -0.13
C CYS A 95 -10.15 1.50 -1.50
N LEU A 96 -9.72 2.76 -1.53
CA LEU A 96 -9.59 3.51 -2.76
C LEU A 96 -8.16 3.34 -3.31
N ILE A 97 -8.05 2.84 -4.53
CA ILE A 97 -6.77 2.60 -5.19
C ILE A 97 -6.71 3.38 -6.49
N GLY A 98 -5.71 4.25 -6.61
CA GLY A 98 -5.46 5.02 -7.83
C GLY A 98 -4.73 4.19 -8.89
N ILE A 99 -5.47 3.33 -9.60
CA ILE A 99 -4.91 2.54 -10.71
C ILE A 99 -5.37 3.14 -12.03
N ARG A 100 -4.40 3.49 -12.88
CA ARG A 100 -4.68 3.89 -14.27
C ARG A 100 -4.40 2.73 -15.21
N THR A 101 -5.39 2.38 -16.03
CA THR A 101 -5.31 1.26 -16.98
C THR A 101 -4.27 1.47 -18.07
N GLN A 102 -4.01 2.73 -18.42
CA GLN A 102 -3.04 3.11 -19.46
C GLN A 102 -1.58 2.88 -19.03
N GLU A 103 -1.31 2.70 -17.74
CA GLU A 103 0.07 2.56 -17.23
C GLU A 103 0.69 1.20 -17.50
N SER A 104 -0.12 0.13 -17.57
CA SER A 104 0.37 -1.20 -17.95
C SER A 104 -0.75 -2.16 -18.29
N PHE A 105 -0.43 -3.14 -19.17
CA PHE A 105 -1.33 -4.24 -19.50
C PHE A 105 -1.79 -5.05 -18.27
N ASN A 106 -0.93 -5.24 -17.29
CA ASN A 106 -1.29 -5.94 -16.05
C ASN A 106 -2.34 -5.16 -15.24
N ARG A 107 -2.22 -3.84 -15.14
CA ARG A 107 -3.21 -2.99 -14.48
C ARG A 107 -4.53 -3.00 -15.24
N TRP A 108 -4.49 -2.94 -16.56
CA TRP A 108 -5.66 -3.11 -17.40
C TRP A 108 -6.34 -4.46 -17.16
N ARG A 109 -5.59 -5.56 -17.15
CA ARG A 109 -6.11 -6.90 -16.84
C ARG A 109 -6.77 -6.99 -15.46
N CYS A 110 -6.17 -6.39 -14.44
CA CYS A 110 -6.73 -6.37 -13.09
C CYS A 110 -8.14 -5.76 -13.07
N ILE A 111 -8.40 -4.76 -13.89
CA ILE A 111 -9.69 -4.06 -13.90
C ILE A 111 -10.70 -4.72 -14.85
N TYR A 112 -10.27 -5.16 -16.02
CA TYR A 112 -11.18 -5.63 -17.07
C TYR A 112 -11.37 -7.16 -17.14
N MET A 113 -10.34 -7.95 -16.81
CA MET A 113 -10.39 -9.41 -16.97
C MET A 113 -10.56 -10.16 -15.63
N SER A 114 -10.90 -9.50 -14.58
CA SER A 114 -10.75 -9.97 -13.22
C SER A 114 -11.86 -10.87 -12.70
N ARG A 115 -12.08 -12.03 -13.29
CA ARG A 115 -12.73 -13.11 -12.54
C ARG A 115 -11.87 -13.58 -11.35
N LYS A 116 -10.55 -13.42 -11.40
CA LYS A 116 -9.60 -13.73 -10.31
C LYS A 116 -9.38 -12.60 -9.31
N PHE A 117 -9.67 -11.35 -9.68
CA PHE A 117 -9.49 -10.17 -8.83
C PHE A 117 -10.85 -9.58 -8.43
N GLN A 118 -11.76 -10.42 -7.97
CA GLN A 118 -13.10 -10.06 -7.52
C GLN A 118 -13.11 -8.98 -6.41
N MET A 119 -11.98 -8.67 -5.83
CA MET A 119 -11.85 -7.61 -4.82
C MET A 119 -12.29 -6.22 -5.33
N TYR A 120 -12.13 -5.94 -6.62
CA TYR A 120 -12.46 -4.63 -7.21
C TYR A 120 -13.93 -4.51 -7.67
N HIS A 121 -14.68 -5.61 -7.73
CA HIS A 121 -16.06 -5.64 -8.23
C HIS A 121 -17.02 -6.42 -7.32
N LYS A 122 -16.65 -6.62 -6.08
CA LYS A 122 -17.45 -7.42 -5.15
C LYS A 122 -18.81 -6.78 -4.83
N TYR A 123 -18.94 -5.47 -5.04
CA TYR A 123 -20.16 -4.74 -4.71
C TYR A 123 -20.71 -4.00 -5.93
N LYS A 124 -22.03 -4.05 -6.13
CA LYS A 124 -22.72 -3.36 -7.24
C LYS A 124 -22.55 -1.83 -7.23
N TRP A 125 -22.18 -1.26 -6.10
CA TRP A 125 -21.97 0.17 -5.93
C TRP A 125 -20.53 0.63 -6.25
N THR A 126 -19.59 -0.30 -6.43
CA THR A 126 -18.26 0.06 -6.92
C THR A 126 -18.34 0.34 -8.41
N SER A 127 -18.17 1.57 -8.81
CA SER A 127 -18.11 1.97 -10.21
C SER A 127 -16.67 2.24 -10.63
N LYS A 128 -16.34 1.93 -11.89
CA LYS A 128 -15.14 2.45 -12.52
C LYS A 128 -15.36 3.96 -12.71
N VAL A 129 -14.56 4.76 -12.06
CA VAL A 129 -14.56 6.21 -12.26
C VAL A 129 -13.55 6.53 -13.36
N GLY A 130 -14.05 6.89 -14.51
CA GLY A 130 -13.27 7.28 -15.69
C GLY A 130 -12.80 6.11 -16.56
N ASN A 131 -12.77 6.37 -17.84
CA ASN A 131 -12.05 5.56 -18.83
C ASN A 131 -10.56 5.87 -18.78
#